data_eddf46077a4876889f27f4df11be3b6d
#
_entry.id   eddf46077a4876889f27f4df11be3b6d
#
_cell.length_a   1.000
_cell.length_b   1.000
_cell.length_c   1.000
_cell.angle_alpha   90.00
_cell.angle_beta   90.00
_cell.angle_gamma   90.00
#
_symmetry.space_group_name_H-M   'P 1'
#
loop_
_entity.id
_entity.type
_entity.pdbx_description
1 polymer ?
#
loop_
_entity_poly.entity_id
_entity_poly.type
_entity_poly.pdbx_seq_one_letter_code
_entity_poly.pdbx_strand_id
1 'polypeptide(L)'
;MRTMGQGCAEPIHTARCLCVYALGVTALLWIGGCGGVFTEIPELDTADGRVFAQRCGACHGKPFGSHGITHGVPDPRFRTMEEWQKELSRMESLMSEKGVPPLTDSEREAINRYLNRHAKS
;
A
#
# COMPACT_ATOMS: atom_id res chain seq x y z
N MET A 1 63.95 14.53 -44.04
CA MET A 1 63.47 13.21 -44.41
C MET A 1 63.05 12.47 -43.15
N ARG A 2 61.77 12.41 -42.85
CA ARG A 2 61.07 11.39 -42.03
C ARG A 2 59.66 11.84 -41.86
N THR A 3 58.78 11.07 -42.41
CA THR A 3 57.36 11.20 -42.46
C THR A 3 56.72 11.09 -41.05
N MET A 4 55.88 12.04 -40.73
CA MET A 4 55.04 12.05 -39.56
C MET A 4 53.87 11.10 -39.75
N GLY A 5 53.72 10.13 -38.82
CA GLY A 5 52.57 9.24 -38.76
C GLY A 5 51.35 9.97 -38.24
N GLN A 6 50.30 9.97 -39.02
CA GLN A 6 48.98 10.39 -38.60
C GLN A 6 48.38 9.31 -37.67
N GLY A 7 48.19 9.66 -36.38
CA GLY A 7 47.44 8.85 -35.44
C GLY A 7 45.94 8.92 -35.78
N CYS A 8 45.39 7.83 -36.26
CA CYS A 8 43.93 7.65 -36.36
C CYS A 8 43.30 7.71 -34.97
N ALA A 9 42.57 8.78 -34.69
CA ALA A 9 41.69 8.84 -33.53
C ALA A 9 40.54 7.85 -33.77
N GLU A 10 40.50 6.79 -33.01
CA GLU A 10 39.49 5.76 -33.13
C GLU A 10 38.11 6.26 -32.68
N PRO A 11 37.05 6.10 -33.50
CA PRO A 11 35.67 6.52 -33.15
C PRO A 11 34.97 5.59 -32.18
N ILE A 12 35.66 4.61 -31.58
CA ILE A 12 35.07 3.54 -30.77
C ILE A 12 34.66 4.04 -29.38
N HIS A 13 35.30 5.07 -28.84
CA HIS A 13 34.99 5.58 -27.52
C HIS A 13 33.67 6.38 -27.43
N THR A 14 33.30 7.08 -28.50
CA THR A 14 32.05 7.84 -28.55
C THR A 14 30.83 6.96 -28.65
N ALA A 15 30.88 5.83 -29.36
CA ALA A 15 29.79 4.88 -29.46
C ALA A 15 29.53 4.16 -28.12
N ARG A 16 30.59 3.85 -27.37
CA ARG A 16 30.47 3.22 -26.07
C ARG A 16 29.83 4.15 -25.02
N CYS A 17 30.16 5.42 -25.01
CA CYS A 17 29.55 6.40 -24.10
C CYS A 17 28.07 6.60 -24.39
N LEU A 18 27.65 6.66 -25.64
CA LEU A 18 26.25 6.81 -26.02
C LEU A 18 25.40 5.58 -25.61
N CYS A 19 25.94 4.36 -25.74
CA CYS A 19 25.23 3.16 -25.30
C CYS A 19 25.07 3.09 -23.78
N VAL A 20 26.08 3.51 -23.02
CA VAL A 20 25.99 3.52 -21.56
C VAL A 20 24.96 4.56 -21.08
N TYR A 21 24.91 5.73 -21.72
CA TYR A 21 23.88 6.74 -21.40
C TYR A 21 22.49 6.28 -21.78
N ALA A 22 22.30 5.64 -22.93
CA ALA A 22 20.99 5.12 -23.36
C ALA A 22 20.49 4.02 -22.43
N LEU A 23 21.37 3.11 -22.00
CA LEU A 23 21.01 2.05 -21.03
C LEU A 23 20.74 2.61 -19.64
N GLY A 24 21.45 3.65 -19.20
CA GLY A 24 21.23 4.31 -17.92
C GLY A 24 19.87 5.03 -17.84
N VAL A 25 19.47 5.71 -18.90
CA VAL A 25 18.19 6.43 -18.97
C VAL A 25 17.00 5.45 -19.03
N THR A 26 17.12 4.37 -19.80
CA THR A 26 16.07 3.34 -19.84
C THR A 26 15.92 2.61 -18.51
N ALA A 27 17.00 2.33 -17.78
CA ALA A 27 16.93 1.71 -16.46
C ALA A 27 16.22 2.61 -15.44
N LEU A 28 16.43 3.93 -15.48
CA LEU A 28 15.75 4.88 -14.61
C LEU A 28 14.25 5.00 -14.89
N LEU A 29 13.80 4.81 -16.13
CA LEU A 29 12.39 4.82 -16.49
C LEU A 29 11.65 3.56 -16.00
N TRP A 30 12.34 2.43 -15.83
CA TRP A 30 11.74 1.19 -15.33
C TRP A 30 11.58 1.15 -13.79
N ILE A 31 12.36 1.94 -13.06
CA ILE A 31 12.27 2.02 -11.59
C ILE A 31 11.08 2.89 -11.16
N GLY A 32 10.60 3.80 -12.01
CA GLY A 32 9.47 4.68 -11.74
C GLY A 32 8.08 4.05 -11.92
N GLY A 33 7.98 2.81 -12.40
CA GLY A 33 6.72 2.21 -12.84
C GLY A 33 6.00 1.29 -11.84
N CYS A 34 6.57 0.99 -10.68
CA CYS A 34 5.95 0.13 -9.66
C CYS A 34 5.59 0.88 -8.38
N GLY A 35 5.24 2.13 -8.46
CA GLY A 35 4.47 2.81 -7.45
C GLY A 35 3.04 2.25 -7.48
N GLY A 36 2.83 1.06 -6.92
CA GLY A 36 1.48 0.61 -6.60
C GLY A 36 0.84 1.72 -5.79
N VAL A 37 -0.33 2.20 -6.22
CA VAL A 37 -1.14 3.16 -5.48
C VAL A 37 -1.61 2.41 -4.23
N PHE A 38 -0.76 2.32 -3.22
CA PHE A 38 -1.18 1.95 -1.88
C PHE A 38 -2.02 3.12 -1.40
N THR A 39 -3.32 3.04 -1.64
CA THR A 39 -4.25 4.02 -1.11
C THR A 39 -4.21 3.86 0.40
N GLU A 40 -3.56 4.82 1.04
CA GLU A 40 -3.54 4.88 2.50
C GLU A 40 -4.98 4.90 3.02
N ILE A 41 -5.26 4.04 4.00
CA ILE A 41 -6.59 4.00 4.63
C ILE A 41 -6.75 5.31 5.39
N PRO A 42 -7.83 6.08 5.15
CA PRO A 42 -7.96 7.43 5.68
C PRO A 42 -8.04 7.43 7.21
N GLU A 43 -7.43 8.43 7.84
CA GLU A 43 -7.62 8.80 9.24
C GLU A 43 -7.49 7.67 10.30
N LEU A 44 -6.62 6.67 10.06
CA LEU A 44 -6.38 5.60 11.05
C LEU A 44 -5.70 6.12 12.33
N ASP A 45 -5.11 7.29 12.31
CA ASP A 45 -4.48 7.98 13.43
C ASP A 45 -5.46 8.71 14.35
N THR A 46 -6.72 8.89 13.92
CA THR A 46 -7.79 9.45 14.77
C THR A 46 -8.22 8.48 15.87
N ALA A 47 -8.92 8.97 16.88
CA ALA A 47 -9.42 8.13 17.97
C ALA A 47 -10.30 6.98 17.45
N ASP A 48 -11.26 7.28 16.57
CA ASP A 48 -12.17 6.28 15.98
C ASP A 48 -11.42 5.36 15.01
N GLY A 49 -10.50 5.92 14.20
CA GLY A 49 -9.68 5.15 13.25
C GLY A 49 -8.78 4.14 13.95
N ARG A 50 -8.18 4.50 15.09
CA ARG A 50 -7.38 3.57 15.89
C ARG A 50 -8.20 2.39 16.42
N VAL A 51 -9.43 2.65 16.91
CA VAL A 51 -10.33 1.58 17.36
C VAL A 51 -10.66 0.65 16.19
N PHE A 52 -11.02 1.21 15.03
CA PHE A 52 -11.28 0.44 13.82
C PHE A 52 -10.06 -0.41 13.42
N ALA A 53 -8.88 0.20 13.32
CA ALA A 53 -7.64 -0.49 12.95
C ALA A 53 -7.29 -1.62 13.94
N GLN A 54 -7.40 -1.36 15.24
CA GLN A 54 -7.07 -2.32 16.28
C GLN A 54 -8.02 -3.52 16.27
N ARG A 55 -9.33 -3.29 16.23
CA ARG A 55 -10.32 -4.35 16.31
C ARG A 55 -10.41 -5.17 15.03
N CYS A 56 -10.39 -4.53 13.86
CA CYS A 56 -10.36 -5.22 12.58
C CYS A 56 -8.99 -5.87 12.33
N GLY A 57 -7.91 -5.19 12.67
CA GLY A 57 -6.53 -5.66 12.50
C GLY A 57 -6.20 -6.90 13.34
N ALA A 58 -6.86 -7.12 14.48
CA ALA A 58 -6.63 -8.28 15.32
C ALA A 58 -6.82 -9.62 14.58
N CYS A 59 -7.78 -9.68 13.65
CA CYS A 59 -8.02 -10.86 12.81
C CYS A 59 -7.47 -10.71 11.39
N HIS A 60 -7.57 -9.50 10.81
CA HIS A 60 -7.19 -9.22 9.43
C HIS A 60 -5.74 -8.75 9.29
N GLY A 61 -5.11 -8.30 10.37
CA GLY A 61 -3.77 -7.70 10.36
C GLY A 61 -2.60 -8.67 10.40
N LYS A 62 -2.81 -9.99 10.25
CA LYS A 62 -1.68 -10.91 10.17
C LYS A 62 -0.93 -10.66 8.86
N PRO A 63 0.36 -10.29 8.92
CA PRO A 63 1.11 -9.94 7.74
C PRO A 63 1.25 -11.16 6.83
N PHE A 64 0.73 -11.09 5.65
CA PHE A 64 1.22 -11.88 4.54
C PHE A 64 2.51 -11.18 4.08
N GLY A 65 3.66 -11.61 4.63
CA GLY A 65 4.95 -11.04 4.30
C GLY A 65 5.34 -9.84 5.18
N SER A 66 6.57 -9.85 5.59
CA SER A 66 7.28 -9.02 6.58
C SER A 66 7.51 -7.55 6.19
N HIS A 67 6.55 -6.87 5.64
CA HIS A 67 6.67 -5.46 5.30
C HIS A 67 5.54 -4.67 5.95
N GLY A 68 5.78 -4.15 7.11
CA GLY A 68 5.10 -3.20 7.99
C GLY A 68 4.01 -2.25 7.48
N ILE A 69 3.28 -2.65 6.49
CA ILE A 69 2.14 -1.93 5.95
C ILE A 69 0.90 -2.59 6.56
N THR A 70 -0.08 -1.83 6.94
CA THR A 70 -1.39 -2.20 7.51
C THR A 70 -2.20 -3.14 6.60
N HIS A 71 -1.56 -4.18 6.08
CA HIS A 71 -2.16 -5.16 5.20
C HIS A 71 -3.08 -6.05 6.01
N GLY A 72 -4.34 -5.90 5.79
CA GLY A 72 -5.37 -6.71 6.39
C GLY A 72 -6.52 -5.91 7.02
N VAL A 73 -6.33 -4.65 7.37
CA VAL A 73 -7.44 -3.79 7.74
C VAL A 73 -8.20 -3.44 6.46
N PRO A 74 -9.48 -3.81 6.33
CA PRO A 74 -10.23 -3.53 5.13
C PRO A 74 -10.43 -2.02 4.94
N ASP A 75 -10.24 -1.55 3.72
CA ASP A 75 -10.45 -0.14 3.39
C ASP A 75 -11.96 0.17 3.42
N PRO A 76 -12.39 1.15 4.23
CA PRO A 76 -13.80 1.49 4.37
C PRO A 76 -14.47 1.93 3.08
N ARG A 77 -13.71 2.47 2.13
CA ARG A 77 -14.21 3.02 0.86
C ARG A 77 -14.71 1.97 -0.14
N PHE A 78 -14.45 0.68 0.12
CA PHE A 78 -14.89 -0.39 -0.80
C PHE A 78 -16.34 -0.85 -0.58
N ARG A 79 -16.98 -0.42 0.50
CA ARG A 79 -18.35 -0.82 0.83
C ARG A 79 -19.19 0.37 1.23
N THR A 80 -20.50 0.29 0.96
CA THR A 80 -21.48 1.23 1.50
C THR A 80 -21.66 0.99 3.00
N MET A 81 -22.26 1.95 3.70
CA MET A 81 -22.55 1.80 5.12
C MET A 81 -23.47 0.61 5.39
N GLU A 82 -24.45 0.34 4.54
CA GLU A 82 -25.33 -0.81 4.68
C GLU A 82 -24.59 -2.15 4.55
N GLU A 83 -23.67 -2.23 3.59
CA GLU A 83 -22.82 -3.42 3.43
C GLU A 83 -21.90 -3.61 4.63
N TRP A 84 -21.37 -2.52 5.20
CA TRP A 84 -20.57 -2.57 6.42
C TRP A 84 -21.36 -3.06 7.62
N GLN A 85 -22.62 -2.68 7.79
CA GLN A 85 -23.48 -3.18 8.89
C GLN A 85 -23.68 -4.71 8.79
N LYS A 86 -23.91 -5.22 7.60
CA LYS A 86 -24.01 -6.67 7.37
C LYS A 86 -22.70 -7.38 7.71
N GLU A 87 -21.58 -6.80 7.29
CA GLU A 87 -20.25 -7.36 7.53
C GLU A 87 -19.86 -7.32 9.02
N LEU A 88 -20.18 -6.25 9.75
CA LEU A 88 -19.95 -6.14 11.19
C LEU A 88 -20.71 -7.24 11.93
N SER A 89 -21.99 -7.46 11.61
CA SER A 89 -22.79 -8.52 12.21
C SER A 89 -22.21 -9.91 11.98
N ARG A 90 -21.71 -10.17 10.77
CA ARG A 90 -21.01 -11.41 10.42
C ARG A 90 -19.73 -11.58 11.20
N MET A 91 -18.91 -10.53 11.32
CA MET A 91 -17.66 -10.57 12.09
C MET A 91 -17.92 -10.83 13.58
N GLU A 92 -18.95 -10.23 14.17
CA GLU A 92 -19.31 -10.46 15.56
C GLU A 92 -19.70 -11.92 15.84
N SER A 93 -20.42 -12.54 14.90
CA SER A 93 -20.72 -13.98 14.98
C SER A 93 -19.44 -14.81 14.97
N LEU A 94 -18.50 -14.48 14.07
CA LEU A 94 -17.20 -15.16 13.99
C LEU A 94 -16.33 -14.92 15.24
N MET A 95 -16.38 -13.73 15.83
CA MET A 95 -15.69 -13.44 17.10
C MET A 95 -16.21 -14.35 18.21
N SER A 96 -17.53 -14.49 18.32
CA SER A 96 -18.16 -15.39 19.29
C SER A 96 -17.72 -16.85 19.09
N GLU A 97 -17.74 -17.34 17.85
CA GLU A 97 -17.32 -18.71 17.52
C GLU A 97 -15.84 -18.98 17.86
N LYS A 98 -15.00 -17.96 17.73
CA LYS A 98 -13.55 -18.06 18.00
C LYS A 98 -13.15 -17.70 19.42
N GLY A 99 -14.09 -17.40 20.29
CA GLY A 99 -13.82 -16.98 21.66
C GLY A 99 -13.11 -15.62 21.76
N VAL A 100 -13.23 -14.78 20.74
CA VAL A 100 -12.71 -13.40 20.76
C VAL A 100 -13.70 -12.52 21.51
N PRO A 101 -13.23 -11.64 22.44
CA PRO A 101 -14.13 -10.75 23.16
C PRO A 101 -14.98 -9.89 22.21
N PRO A 102 -16.30 -9.76 22.44
CA PRO A 102 -17.17 -8.95 21.61
C PRO A 102 -16.76 -7.48 21.63
N LEU A 103 -17.26 -6.72 20.68
CA LEU A 103 -17.11 -5.27 20.70
C LEU A 103 -17.90 -4.69 21.88
N THR A 104 -17.28 -3.79 22.62
CA THR A 104 -18.00 -2.95 23.59
C THR A 104 -18.89 -1.94 22.85
N ASP A 105 -19.89 -1.39 23.52
CA ASP A 105 -20.76 -0.37 22.92
C ASP A 105 -19.96 0.84 22.44
N SER A 106 -18.98 1.29 23.22
CA SER A 106 -18.10 2.42 22.84
C SER A 106 -17.22 2.12 21.62
N GLU A 107 -16.71 0.90 21.50
CA GLU A 107 -15.93 0.48 20.31
C GLU A 107 -16.84 0.40 19.08
N ARG A 108 -18.03 -0.15 19.23
CA ARG A 108 -19.03 -0.20 18.15
C ARG A 108 -19.42 1.19 17.67
N GLU A 109 -19.66 2.12 18.58
CA GLU A 109 -19.95 3.50 18.21
C GLU A 109 -18.76 4.18 17.50
N ALA A 110 -17.53 3.98 17.99
CA ALA A 110 -16.34 4.54 17.35
C ALA A 110 -16.15 3.99 15.93
N ILE A 111 -16.32 2.68 15.74
CA ILE A 111 -16.26 2.03 14.42
C ILE A 111 -17.35 2.58 13.50
N ASN A 112 -18.59 2.71 14.00
CA ASN A 112 -19.68 3.25 13.20
C ASN A 112 -19.43 4.71 12.79
N ARG A 113 -18.94 5.56 13.70
CA ARG A 113 -18.57 6.94 13.34
C ARG A 113 -17.48 7.00 12.28
N TYR A 114 -16.47 6.14 12.41
CA TYR A 114 -15.41 6.04 11.43
C TYR A 114 -15.93 5.59 10.06
N LEU A 115 -16.71 4.53 10.01
CA LEU A 115 -17.30 4.01 8.77
C LEU A 115 -18.26 5.02 8.12
N ASN A 116 -19.08 5.72 8.88
CA ASN A 116 -19.98 6.77 8.35
C ASN A 116 -19.22 7.91 7.66
N ARG A 117 -18.00 8.20 8.08
CA ARG A 117 -17.17 9.23 7.43
C ARG A 117 -16.50 8.75 6.15
N HIS A 118 -16.19 7.46 6.07
CA HIS A 118 -15.28 6.94 5.04
C HIS A 118 -15.89 5.87 4.14
N ALA A 119 -17.04 5.32 4.45
CA ALA A 119 -17.70 4.35 3.60
C ALA A 119 -18.06 4.96 2.23
N LYS A 120 -18.21 4.09 1.25
CA LYS A 120 -18.66 4.48 -0.08
C LYS A 120 -20.05 5.11 0.00
N SER A 121 -20.23 6.25 -0.68
CA SER A 121 -21.52 6.93 -0.87
C SER A 121 -22.43 6.16 -1.79
#